data_915adac20b3cadce564f30e0e1fdd699
#
_entry.id   915adac20b3cadce564f30e0e1fdd699
#
_cell.length_a   1.000
_cell.length_b   1.000
_cell.length_c   1.000
_cell.angle_alpha   90.00
_cell.angle_beta   90.00
_cell.angle_gamma   90.00
#
_symmetry.space_group_name_H-M   'P 1'
#
loop_
_entity.id
_entity.type
_entity.pdbx_description
1 polymer ?
#
loop_
_entity_poly.entity_id
_entity_poly.type
_entity_poly.pdbx_seq_one_letter_code
_entity_poly.pdbx_strand_id
1 'polypeptide(L)'
;MANIYNSLKNVFQDLKKENSTNTAFVPIILVLLSIPMAYVLNSIALGILFLSILISFKKENFSLQRNLIFPIVLYLLMALSFIWSIDKDSTLKALSKEVALLVIPLAFLAMKNFTEEQKQKIIKYYSYGIFLFVIFYYLKAVIRFCLTHNTDVFFYHELVTKDVNAIHVSVYVSIAFFYFIKKSSKIWLDYVALAALLAIIFLLSSKNIIVTFAILLVLYFIFYIKISKRMRVRNLIVFIAILISVGFLGKIRERFMIEYESNMSDSTVNDVISKGDAKVYNVSIRQAWTNEKFRKNDFFPGTAFRVYQFRIFKELVTEQNVFLTGFGLNASYPKIAEKAIQYDIYTGDESNNYEGYQSKNFHNQYVQNFAELGVFGFLLLMAMLLINLRNAFKSKDFVHFAFAILMISLFLTESFLWRQRGVVFFTLFYCLFNSKNLIKANNTNL
;
A
#
# COMPACT_ATOMS: atom_id res chain seq x y z
N MET A 1 -35.40 5.01 12.03
CA MET A 1 -35.17 5.81 10.81
C MET A 1 -34.75 7.26 11.10
N ALA A 2 -35.39 7.99 12.01
CA ALA A 2 -35.05 9.38 12.34
C ALA A 2 -33.59 9.60 12.77
N ASN A 3 -32.98 8.69 13.55
CA ASN A 3 -31.59 8.79 14.00
C ASN A 3 -30.58 8.64 12.85
N ILE A 4 -30.84 7.78 11.87
CA ILE A 4 -29.95 7.58 10.70
C ILE A 4 -30.02 8.83 9.80
N TYR A 5 -31.23 9.34 9.55
CA TYR A 5 -31.40 10.55 8.76
C TYR A 5 -30.68 11.76 9.37
N ASN A 6 -30.84 11.97 10.69
CA ASN A 6 -30.15 13.05 11.40
C ASN A 6 -28.64 12.88 11.36
N SER A 7 -28.13 11.65 11.48
CA SER A 7 -26.69 11.36 11.36
C SER A 7 -26.15 11.70 9.97
N LEU A 8 -26.85 11.30 8.90
CA LEU A 8 -26.46 11.61 7.51
C LEU A 8 -26.50 13.12 7.24
N LYS A 9 -27.55 13.80 7.72
CA LYS A 9 -27.68 15.25 7.62
C LYS A 9 -26.52 15.98 8.29
N ASN A 10 -26.11 15.53 9.49
CA ASN A 10 -24.98 16.11 10.21
C ASN A 10 -23.65 15.89 9.45
N VAL A 11 -23.43 14.71 8.88
CA VAL A 11 -22.27 14.44 8.03
C VAL A 11 -22.23 15.36 6.82
N PHE A 12 -23.36 15.50 6.12
CA PHE A 12 -23.46 16.39 4.96
C PHE A 12 -23.20 17.86 5.31
N GLN A 13 -23.75 18.33 6.44
CA GLN A 13 -23.51 19.69 6.93
C GLN A 13 -22.04 19.91 7.32
N ASP A 14 -21.38 18.94 7.97
CA ASP A 14 -19.96 19.02 8.32
C ASP A 14 -19.09 19.08 7.04
N LEU A 15 -19.35 18.22 6.06
CA LEU A 15 -18.66 18.24 4.77
C LEU A 15 -18.83 19.58 4.03
N LYS A 16 -20.07 20.11 3.99
CA LYS A 16 -20.37 21.41 3.36
C LYS A 16 -19.65 22.55 4.06
N LYS A 17 -19.65 22.56 5.40
CA LYS A 17 -18.94 23.57 6.22
C LYS A 17 -17.44 23.54 5.97
N GLU A 18 -16.82 22.35 6.02
CA GLU A 18 -15.38 22.25 5.79
C GLU A 18 -14.99 22.61 4.36
N ASN A 19 -15.79 22.20 3.37
CA ASN A 19 -15.53 22.52 1.97
C ASN A 19 -15.70 24.02 1.67
N SER A 20 -16.56 24.75 2.40
CA SER A 20 -16.67 26.20 2.26
C SER A 20 -15.44 26.94 2.79
N THR A 21 -14.69 26.34 3.72
CA THR A 21 -13.46 26.91 4.26
C THR A 21 -12.22 26.53 3.47
N ASN A 22 -12.23 25.34 2.86
CA ASN A 22 -11.19 24.83 1.97
C ASN A 22 -11.81 23.95 0.89
N THR A 23 -11.88 24.44 -0.34
CA THR A 23 -12.54 23.80 -1.49
C THR A 23 -11.95 22.45 -1.88
N ALA A 24 -10.70 22.15 -1.48
CA ALA A 24 -10.05 20.88 -1.70
C ALA A 24 -10.47 19.78 -0.69
N PHE A 25 -11.22 20.13 0.38
CA PHE A 25 -11.55 19.21 1.46
C PHE A 25 -12.35 17.99 0.98
N VAL A 26 -13.48 18.23 0.33
CA VAL A 26 -14.32 17.14 -0.21
C VAL A 26 -13.64 16.40 -1.36
N PRO A 27 -13.04 17.07 -2.36
CA PRO A 27 -12.31 16.40 -3.43
C PRO A 27 -11.22 15.43 -2.94
N ILE A 28 -10.43 15.78 -1.92
CA ILE A 28 -9.42 14.88 -1.34
C ILE A 28 -10.06 13.64 -0.72
N ILE A 29 -11.19 13.80 -0.01
CA ILE A 29 -11.94 12.65 0.52
C ILE A 29 -12.43 11.75 -0.62
N LEU A 30 -12.95 12.33 -1.70
CA LEU A 30 -13.38 11.55 -2.88
C LEU A 30 -12.22 10.78 -3.51
N VAL A 31 -11.04 11.39 -3.65
CA VAL A 31 -9.84 10.68 -4.14
C VAL A 31 -9.50 9.51 -3.22
N LEU A 32 -9.47 9.71 -1.91
CA LEU A 32 -9.16 8.64 -0.95
C LEU A 32 -10.18 7.50 -0.98
N LEU A 33 -11.47 7.82 -1.08
CA LEU A 33 -12.55 6.82 -1.12
C LEU A 33 -12.62 6.08 -2.46
N SER A 34 -12.15 6.68 -3.55
CA SER A 34 -12.13 6.03 -4.86
C SER A 34 -10.96 5.06 -5.06
N ILE A 35 -9.94 5.05 -4.17
CA ILE A 35 -8.77 4.17 -4.29
C ILE A 35 -9.14 2.67 -4.37
N PRO A 36 -10.04 2.11 -3.54
CA PRO A 36 -10.45 0.71 -3.67
C PRO A 36 -11.49 0.46 -4.78
N MET A 37 -11.90 1.50 -5.52
CA MET A 37 -12.84 1.41 -6.64
C MET A 37 -12.13 1.16 -7.98
N ALA A 38 -12.88 1.19 -9.09
CA ALA A 38 -12.33 1.13 -10.44
C ALA A 38 -11.37 2.30 -10.73
N TYR A 39 -10.32 2.05 -11.54
CA TYR A 39 -9.33 3.07 -11.90
C TYR A 39 -9.93 4.35 -12.47
N VAL A 40 -10.99 4.21 -13.30
CA VAL A 40 -11.71 5.34 -13.90
C VAL A 40 -12.27 6.28 -12.83
N LEU A 41 -12.89 5.73 -11.77
CA LEU A 41 -13.46 6.54 -10.69
C LEU A 41 -12.37 7.29 -9.92
N ASN A 42 -11.22 6.66 -9.72
CA ASN A 42 -10.08 7.32 -9.07
C ASN A 42 -9.52 8.45 -9.95
N SER A 43 -9.42 8.24 -11.27
CA SER A 43 -8.98 9.27 -12.22
C SER A 43 -9.97 10.44 -12.29
N ILE A 44 -11.28 10.17 -12.28
CA ILE A 44 -12.32 11.22 -12.20
C ILE A 44 -12.19 12.03 -10.90
N ALA A 45 -12.00 11.36 -9.77
CA ALA A 45 -11.83 12.03 -8.47
C ALA A 45 -10.58 12.92 -8.45
N LEU A 46 -9.46 12.48 -9.05
CA LEU A 46 -8.26 13.31 -9.24
C LEU A 46 -8.53 14.52 -10.14
N GLY A 47 -9.29 14.34 -11.23
CA GLY A 47 -9.74 15.43 -12.11
C GLY A 47 -10.59 16.46 -11.35
N ILE A 48 -11.53 16.02 -10.53
CA ILE A 48 -12.35 16.88 -9.67
C ILE A 48 -11.48 17.66 -8.68
N LEU A 49 -10.49 17.01 -8.05
CA LEU A 49 -9.54 17.68 -7.16
C LEU A 49 -8.77 18.77 -7.90
N PHE A 50 -8.22 18.46 -9.06
CA PHE A 50 -7.46 19.42 -9.87
C PHE A 50 -8.31 20.60 -10.29
N LEU A 51 -9.52 20.37 -10.85
CA LEU A 51 -10.46 21.42 -11.24
C LEU A 51 -10.89 22.29 -10.07
N SER A 52 -11.19 21.68 -8.90
CA SER A 52 -11.54 22.43 -7.70
C SER A 52 -10.44 23.40 -7.28
N ILE A 53 -9.17 22.99 -7.41
CA ILE A 53 -8.03 23.85 -7.07
C ILE A 53 -7.84 24.95 -8.11
N LEU A 54 -7.96 24.65 -9.42
CA LEU A 54 -7.86 25.64 -10.47
C LEU A 54 -8.89 26.76 -10.31
N ILE A 55 -10.16 26.38 -10.04
CA ILE A 55 -11.27 27.34 -9.87
C ILE A 55 -11.09 28.20 -8.61
N SER A 56 -10.54 27.59 -7.52
CA SER A 56 -10.38 28.29 -6.24
C SER A 56 -8.98 28.86 -6.02
N PHE A 57 -8.11 28.81 -7.05
CA PHE A 57 -6.74 29.27 -6.95
C PHE A 57 -6.66 30.75 -6.58
N LYS A 58 -5.90 31.03 -5.54
CA LYS A 58 -5.49 32.39 -5.15
C LYS A 58 -3.99 32.41 -4.94
N LYS A 59 -3.30 33.39 -5.49
CA LYS A 59 -1.84 33.53 -5.37
C LYS A 59 -1.38 33.51 -3.90
N GLU A 60 -2.19 34.04 -2.99
CA GLU A 60 -1.95 34.07 -1.55
C GLU A 60 -1.90 32.67 -0.91
N ASN A 61 -2.58 31.69 -1.50
CA ASN A 61 -2.59 30.31 -1.00
C ASN A 61 -1.35 29.53 -1.41
N PHE A 62 -0.65 29.99 -2.44
CA PHE A 62 0.55 29.32 -2.93
C PHE A 62 1.66 29.38 -1.88
N SER A 63 2.10 28.22 -1.43
CA SER A 63 3.19 28.12 -0.45
C SER A 63 4.17 27.03 -0.84
N LEU A 64 5.41 27.42 -1.13
CA LEU A 64 6.47 26.47 -1.41
C LEU A 64 6.82 25.70 -0.14
N GLN A 65 6.65 24.37 -0.18
CA GLN A 65 6.89 23.47 0.94
C GLN A 65 7.93 22.43 0.55
N ARG A 66 9.13 22.51 1.10
CA ARG A 66 10.28 21.68 0.72
C ARG A 66 9.98 20.19 0.70
N ASN A 67 9.20 19.68 1.66
CA ASN A 67 8.89 18.26 1.73
C ASN A 67 8.06 17.78 0.53
N LEU A 68 7.23 18.64 -0.06
CA LEU A 68 6.34 18.30 -1.17
C LEU A 68 7.05 18.39 -2.54
N ILE A 69 8.28 18.88 -2.58
CA ILE A 69 9.07 18.95 -3.82
C ILE A 69 9.57 17.54 -4.21
N PHE A 70 9.88 16.67 -3.25
CA PHE A 70 10.49 15.37 -3.52
C PHE A 70 9.65 14.46 -4.45
N PRO A 71 8.33 14.29 -4.26
CA PRO A 71 7.51 13.55 -5.22
C PRO A 71 7.53 14.18 -6.62
N ILE A 72 7.51 15.51 -6.71
CA ILE A 72 7.59 16.25 -8.00
C ILE A 72 8.91 15.94 -8.70
N VAL A 73 10.03 16.04 -7.98
CA VAL A 73 11.38 15.75 -8.53
C VAL A 73 11.48 14.29 -8.96
N LEU A 74 10.90 13.35 -8.19
CA LEU A 74 10.86 11.95 -8.57
C LEU A 74 10.09 11.75 -9.88
N TYR A 75 8.92 12.37 -10.04
CA TYR A 75 8.17 12.31 -11.30
C TYR A 75 8.93 12.93 -12.48
N LEU A 76 9.60 14.07 -12.26
CA LEU A 76 10.41 14.70 -13.29
C LEU A 76 11.60 13.82 -13.70
N LEU A 77 12.24 13.14 -12.76
CA LEU A 77 13.28 12.15 -13.07
C LEU A 77 12.70 10.96 -13.86
N MET A 78 11.50 10.47 -13.50
CA MET A 78 10.78 9.45 -14.27
C MET A 78 10.51 9.92 -15.70
N ALA A 79 10.04 11.14 -15.88
CA ALA A 79 9.80 11.71 -17.20
C ALA A 79 11.12 11.89 -18.00
N LEU A 80 12.17 12.36 -17.35
CA LEU A 80 13.49 12.52 -17.95
C LEU A 80 14.07 11.16 -18.38
N SER A 81 13.76 10.08 -17.65
CA SER A 81 14.25 8.74 -17.97
C SER A 81 13.79 8.24 -19.37
N PHE A 82 12.76 8.84 -19.94
CA PHE A 82 12.33 8.57 -21.31
C PHE A 82 13.46 8.77 -22.34
N ILE A 83 14.40 9.69 -22.09
CA ILE A 83 15.50 10.01 -23.01
C ILE A 83 16.43 8.80 -23.20
N TRP A 84 16.72 8.07 -22.11
CA TRP A 84 17.64 6.92 -22.13
C TRP A 84 16.94 5.57 -21.96
N SER A 85 15.62 5.55 -21.86
CA SER A 85 14.85 4.31 -21.68
C SER A 85 15.11 3.32 -22.80
N ILE A 86 15.35 2.06 -22.44
CA ILE A 86 15.48 0.94 -23.37
C ILE A 86 14.13 0.45 -23.93
N ASP A 87 13.02 0.85 -23.28
CA ASP A 87 11.64 0.59 -23.72
C ASP A 87 10.81 1.86 -23.55
N LYS A 88 10.83 2.72 -24.56
CA LYS A 88 10.17 4.01 -24.53
C LYS A 88 8.65 3.93 -24.44
N ASP A 89 8.05 2.92 -25.08
CA ASP A 89 6.60 2.73 -25.06
C ASP A 89 6.10 2.36 -23.66
N SER A 90 6.80 1.45 -22.99
CA SER A 90 6.51 1.09 -21.61
C SER A 90 6.71 2.28 -20.65
N THR A 91 7.76 3.08 -20.86
CA THR A 91 8.01 4.30 -20.08
C THR A 91 6.87 5.31 -20.24
N LEU A 92 6.44 5.58 -21.46
CA LEU A 92 5.35 6.53 -21.72
C LEU A 92 4.03 6.10 -21.10
N LYS A 93 3.69 4.80 -21.23
CA LYS A 93 2.51 4.22 -20.58
C LYS A 93 2.58 4.29 -19.04
N ALA A 94 3.76 4.08 -18.46
CA ALA A 94 3.97 4.15 -17.03
C ALA A 94 3.84 5.59 -16.50
N LEU A 95 4.35 6.60 -17.20
CA LEU A 95 4.24 8.00 -16.80
C LEU A 95 2.80 8.42 -16.50
N SER A 96 1.84 7.93 -17.27
CA SER A 96 0.41 8.22 -17.01
C SER A 96 -0.09 7.65 -15.68
N LYS A 97 0.45 6.52 -15.23
CA LYS A 97 0.09 5.89 -13.93
C LYS A 97 0.73 6.64 -12.75
N GLU A 98 1.90 7.23 -12.98
CA GLU A 98 2.70 7.92 -11.98
C GLU A 98 2.34 9.42 -11.83
N VAL A 99 1.47 9.96 -12.67
CA VAL A 99 1.14 11.39 -12.72
C VAL A 99 0.67 11.97 -11.39
N ALA A 100 0.14 11.15 -10.49
CA ALA A 100 -0.26 11.57 -9.16
C ALA A 100 0.93 12.06 -8.29
N LEU A 101 2.16 11.59 -8.56
CA LEU A 101 3.39 12.13 -7.93
C LEU A 101 3.65 13.60 -8.28
N LEU A 102 3.09 14.08 -9.38
CA LEU A 102 3.18 15.49 -9.80
C LEU A 102 1.93 16.27 -9.37
N VAL A 103 0.75 15.78 -9.74
CA VAL A 103 -0.51 16.53 -9.62
C VAL A 103 -0.91 16.74 -8.14
N ILE A 104 -0.78 15.72 -7.29
CA ILE A 104 -1.18 15.84 -5.88
C ILE A 104 -0.29 16.83 -5.12
N PRO A 105 1.05 16.76 -5.16
CA PRO A 105 1.88 17.76 -4.47
C PRO A 105 1.67 19.17 -5.01
N LEU A 106 1.54 19.36 -6.34
CA LEU A 106 1.21 20.67 -6.91
C LEU A 106 -0.12 21.20 -6.39
N ALA A 107 -1.12 20.32 -6.26
CA ALA A 107 -2.39 20.66 -5.65
C ALA A 107 -2.22 21.17 -4.21
N PHE A 108 -1.43 20.47 -3.39
CA PHE A 108 -1.14 20.86 -2.01
C PHE A 108 -0.31 22.16 -1.90
N LEU A 109 0.52 22.47 -2.90
CA LEU A 109 1.25 23.74 -2.94
C LEU A 109 0.36 24.92 -3.35
N ALA A 110 -0.67 24.66 -4.18
CA ALA A 110 -1.55 25.70 -4.75
C ALA A 110 -2.81 25.97 -3.91
N MET A 111 -3.24 25.02 -3.09
CA MET A 111 -4.44 25.17 -2.27
C MET A 111 -4.13 25.83 -0.92
N LYS A 112 -5.18 26.33 -0.26
CA LYS A 112 -5.11 26.76 1.14
C LYS A 112 -4.68 25.59 2.03
N ASN A 113 -3.71 25.81 2.93
CA ASN A 113 -3.28 24.76 3.85
C ASN A 113 -4.43 24.30 4.75
N PHE A 114 -4.49 22.99 5.03
CA PHE A 114 -5.45 22.44 5.98
C PHE A 114 -5.05 22.79 7.43
N THR A 115 -6.04 22.96 8.26
CA THR A 115 -5.84 22.93 9.71
C THR A 115 -5.61 21.49 10.18
N GLU A 116 -5.03 21.30 11.35
CA GLU A 116 -4.87 19.97 11.94
C GLU A 116 -6.22 19.27 12.12
N GLU A 117 -7.27 20.01 12.51
CA GLU A 117 -8.61 19.49 12.63
C GLU A 117 -9.17 18.96 11.30
N GLN A 118 -8.95 19.70 10.20
CA GLN A 118 -9.35 19.26 8.85
C GLN A 118 -8.61 18.01 8.43
N LYS A 119 -7.30 17.90 8.68
CA LYS A 119 -6.52 16.68 8.39
C LYS A 119 -7.08 15.47 9.16
N GLN A 120 -7.40 15.63 10.45
CA GLN A 120 -8.01 14.57 11.26
C GLN A 120 -9.42 14.20 10.75
N LYS A 121 -10.21 15.17 10.26
CA LYS A 121 -11.51 14.89 9.63
C LYS A 121 -11.36 14.14 8.31
N ILE A 122 -10.38 14.46 7.48
CA ILE A 122 -10.10 13.72 6.24
C ILE A 122 -9.79 12.26 6.58
N ILE A 123 -8.91 12.00 7.56
CA ILE A 123 -8.58 10.65 8.02
C ILE A 123 -9.82 9.94 8.59
N LYS A 124 -10.68 10.66 9.33
CA LYS A 124 -11.96 10.15 9.83
C LYS A 124 -12.84 9.66 8.69
N TYR A 125 -13.12 10.50 7.69
CA TYR A 125 -14.00 10.13 6.57
C TYR A 125 -13.41 9.01 5.72
N TYR A 126 -12.11 9.02 5.50
CA TYR A 126 -11.39 7.90 4.90
C TYR A 126 -11.63 6.59 5.67
N SER A 127 -11.45 6.60 6.99
CA SER A 127 -11.54 5.39 7.82
C SER A 127 -12.95 4.80 7.86
N TYR A 128 -13.99 5.65 7.95
CA TYR A 128 -15.37 5.19 7.84
C TYR A 128 -15.69 4.66 6.44
N GLY A 129 -15.18 5.30 5.38
CA GLY A 129 -15.34 4.82 4.01
C GLY A 129 -14.67 3.45 3.79
N ILE A 130 -13.45 3.25 4.28
CA ILE A 130 -12.78 1.94 4.22
C ILE A 130 -13.56 0.89 5.02
N PHE A 131 -14.11 1.23 6.17
CA PHE A 131 -15.00 0.32 6.91
C PHE A 131 -16.22 -0.10 6.09
N LEU A 132 -16.86 0.80 5.35
CA LEU A 132 -17.96 0.46 4.44
C LEU A 132 -17.50 -0.48 3.30
N PHE A 133 -16.32 -0.27 2.74
CA PHE A 133 -15.75 -1.22 1.77
C PHE A 133 -15.49 -2.60 2.38
N VAL A 134 -15.04 -2.66 3.61
CA VAL A 134 -14.86 -3.93 4.32
C VAL A 134 -16.19 -4.67 4.50
N ILE A 135 -17.24 -3.97 4.88
CA ILE A 135 -18.61 -4.54 4.93
C ILE A 135 -19.04 -5.06 3.56
N PHE A 136 -18.81 -4.29 2.49
CA PHE A 136 -19.08 -4.73 1.13
C PHE A 136 -18.32 -6.02 0.76
N TYR A 137 -17.02 -6.14 1.10
CA TYR A 137 -16.25 -7.35 0.84
C TYR A 137 -16.80 -8.56 1.60
N TYR A 138 -17.20 -8.41 2.86
CA TYR A 138 -17.83 -9.49 3.62
C TYR A 138 -19.17 -9.90 3.01
N LEU A 139 -20.04 -8.96 2.66
CA LEU A 139 -21.32 -9.27 2.02
C LEU A 139 -21.11 -10.00 0.68
N LYS A 140 -20.18 -9.52 -0.14
CA LYS A 140 -19.79 -10.17 -1.40
C LYS A 140 -19.32 -11.61 -1.16
N ALA A 141 -18.46 -11.83 -0.17
CA ALA A 141 -17.94 -13.16 0.15
C ALA A 141 -19.04 -14.10 0.64
N VAL A 142 -19.93 -13.63 1.52
CA VAL A 142 -21.07 -14.43 2.00
C VAL A 142 -22.01 -14.83 0.84
N ILE A 143 -22.37 -13.88 -0.05
CA ILE A 143 -23.21 -14.18 -1.21
C ILE A 143 -22.53 -15.23 -2.10
N ARG A 144 -21.24 -15.06 -2.42
CA ARG A 144 -20.47 -16.02 -3.23
C ARG A 144 -20.42 -17.38 -2.55
N PHE A 145 -20.20 -17.44 -1.24
CA PHE A 145 -20.20 -18.70 -0.48
C PHE A 145 -21.55 -19.40 -0.53
N CYS A 146 -22.66 -18.68 -0.37
CA CYS A 146 -24.01 -19.27 -0.49
C CYS A 146 -24.28 -19.87 -1.89
N LEU A 147 -23.67 -19.30 -2.95
CA LEU A 147 -23.84 -19.77 -4.31
C LEU A 147 -22.89 -20.92 -4.70
N THR A 148 -21.66 -20.91 -4.17
CA THR A 148 -20.59 -21.81 -4.64
C THR A 148 -20.16 -22.86 -3.62
N HIS A 149 -20.54 -22.69 -2.35
CA HIS A 149 -20.06 -23.45 -1.18
C HIS A 149 -18.52 -23.49 -1.07
N ASN A 150 -17.81 -22.57 -1.75
CA ASN A 150 -16.35 -22.48 -1.71
C ASN A 150 -15.91 -21.51 -0.62
N THR A 151 -15.16 -22.00 0.37
CA THR A 151 -14.62 -21.20 1.46
C THR A 151 -13.48 -20.26 1.05
N ASP A 152 -12.83 -20.49 -0.10
CA ASP A 152 -11.73 -19.66 -0.58
C ASP A 152 -12.15 -18.21 -0.84
N VAL A 153 -13.46 -17.97 -1.07
CA VAL A 153 -14.02 -16.61 -1.27
C VAL A 153 -13.80 -15.67 -0.10
N PHE A 154 -13.49 -16.19 1.09
CA PHE A 154 -13.20 -15.41 2.29
C PHE A 154 -11.72 -15.03 2.43
N PHE A 155 -10.83 -15.48 1.54
CA PHE A 155 -9.40 -15.32 1.70
C PHE A 155 -8.74 -14.60 0.53
N TYR A 156 -7.73 -13.80 0.86
CA TYR A 156 -6.76 -13.18 -0.05
C TYR A 156 -7.40 -12.46 -1.25
N HIS A 157 -7.00 -12.80 -2.48
CA HIS A 157 -7.51 -12.13 -3.69
C HIS A 157 -8.99 -12.43 -3.97
N GLU A 158 -9.51 -13.58 -3.53
CA GLU A 158 -10.91 -13.93 -3.70
C GLU A 158 -11.85 -13.05 -2.85
N LEU A 159 -11.38 -12.58 -1.71
CA LEU A 159 -12.16 -11.73 -0.82
C LEU A 159 -12.37 -10.33 -1.42
N VAL A 160 -11.35 -9.76 -2.05
CA VAL A 160 -11.41 -8.42 -2.67
C VAL A 160 -11.99 -8.46 -4.08
N THR A 161 -12.20 -7.31 -4.71
CA THR A 161 -12.62 -7.23 -6.12
C THR A 161 -11.47 -7.62 -7.05
N LYS A 162 -11.78 -8.18 -8.23
CA LYS A 162 -10.84 -8.79 -9.18
C LYS A 162 -9.62 -7.91 -9.51
N ASP A 163 -9.82 -6.60 -9.64
CA ASP A 163 -8.75 -5.68 -10.06
C ASP A 163 -8.01 -5.01 -8.89
N VAL A 164 -8.30 -5.43 -7.66
CA VAL A 164 -7.71 -4.85 -6.46
C VAL A 164 -6.75 -5.85 -5.80
N ASN A 165 -5.53 -5.41 -5.54
CA ASN A 165 -4.56 -6.25 -4.85
C ASN A 165 -4.87 -6.35 -3.35
N ALA A 166 -4.98 -7.58 -2.84
CA ALA A 166 -5.27 -7.87 -1.43
C ALA A 166 -4.24 -7.23 -0.47
N ILE A 167 -2.96 -7.19 -0.86
CA ILE A 167 -1.90 -6.57 -0.05
C ILE A 167 -2.12 -5.06 0.08
N HIS A 168 -2.55 -4.39 -1.02
CA HIS A 168 -2.87 -2.96 -1.00
C HIS A 168 -4.07 -2.68 -0.07
N VAL A 169 -5.13 -3.51 -0.16
CA VAL A 169 -6.30 -3.38 0.74
C VAL A 169 -5.90 -3.57 2.20
N SER A 170 -5.00 -4.51 2.50
CA SER A 170 -4.49 -4.71 3.87
C SER A 170 -3.87 -3.44 4.45
N VAL A 171 -3.16 -2.66 3.63
CA VAL A 171 -2.57 -1.38 4.05
C VAL A 171 -3.65 -0.33 4.28
N TYR A 172 -4.62 -0.20 3.36
CA TYR A 172 -5.72 0.75 3.50
C TYR A 172 -6.52 0.51 4.77
N VAL A 173 -6.82 -0.76 5.03
CA VAL A 173 -7.54 -1.21 6.22
C VAL A 173 -6.72 -0.96 7.49
N SER A 174 -5.40 -1.18 7.46
CA SER A 174 -4.52 -0.96 8.62
C SER A 174 -4.53 0.51 9.05
N ILE A 175 -4.47 1.47 8.12
CA ILE A 175 -4.55 2.90 8.44
C ILE A 175 -5.91 3.25 9.06
N ALA A 176 -7.01 2.72 8.50
CA ALA A 176 -8.35 2.91 9.05
C ALA A 176 -8.48 2.32 10.47
N PHE A 177 -7.91 1.14 10.71
CA PHE A 177 -7.88 0.51 12.03
C PHE A 177 -7.17 1.39 13.05
N PHE A 178 -6.00 1.95 12.71
CA PHE A 178 -5.23 2.81 13.62
C PHE A 178 -5.93 4.13 13.90
N TYR A 179 -6.76 4.64 13.02
CA TYR A 179 -7.66 5.74 13.33
C TYR A 179 -8.68 5.34 14.41
N PHE A 180 -9.41 4.23 14.24
CA PHE A 180 -10.43 3.81 15.21
C PHE A 180 -9.85 3.45 16.58
N ILE A 181 -8.69 2.79 16.63
CA ILE A 181 -8.08 2.45 17.91
C ILE A 181 -7.61 3.69 18.70
N LYS A 182 -7.10 4.72 17.98
CA LYS A 182 -6.65 5.99 18.56
C LYS A 182 -7.80 6.84 19.12
N LYS A 183 -9.01 6.71 18.58
CA LYS A 183 -10.17 7.52 18.97
C LYS A 183 -10.43 7.39 20.48
N SER A 184 -10.44 8.51 21.20
CA SER A 184 -10.60 8.54 22.67
C SER A 184 -12.00 8.18 23.11
N SER A 185 -13.01 8.73 22.46
CA SER A 185 -14.44 8.44 22.73
C SER A 185 -14.99 7.54 21.62
N LYS A 186 -15.23 6.29 21.93
CA LYS A 186 -15.73 5.26 21.00
C LYS A 186 -17.22 5.00 21.24
N ILE A 187 -17.98 5.01 20.15
CA ILE A 187 -19.35 4.51 20.12
C ILE A 187 -19.36 3.02 19.74
N TRP A 188 -20.48 2.34 19.90
CA TRP A 188 -20.61 0.92 19.55
C TRP A 188 -20.13 0.60 18.11
N LEU A 189 -20.47 1.44 17.15
CA LEU A 189 -20.06 1.28 15.76
C LEU A 189 -18.53 1.26 15.58
N ASP A 190 -17.78 2.01 16.39
CA ASP A 190 -16.31 2.02 16.33
C ASP A 190 -15.72 0.68 16.78
N TYR A 191 -16.34 0.00 17.74
CA TYR A 191 -15.94 -1.35 18.16
C TYR A 191 -16.24 -2.39 17.09
N VAL A 192 -17.40 -2.29 16.43
CA VAL A 192 -17.73 -3.13 15.25
C VAL A 192 -16.72 -2.91 14.13
N ALA A 193 -16.39 -1.65 13.85
CA ALA A 193 -15.38 -1.31 12.85
C ALA A 193 -14.01 -1.91 13.20
N LEU A 194 -13.56 -1.78 14.45
CA LEU A 194 -12.30 -2.37 14.90
C LEU A 194 -12.28 -3.90 14.72
N ALA A 195 -13.35 -4.59 15.10
CA ALA A 195 -13.45 -6.04 14.95
C ALA A 195 -13.43 -6.46 13.47
N ALA A 196 -14.23 -5.79 12.62
CA ALA A 196 -14.30 -6.08 11.19
C ALA A 196 -12.98 -5.80 10.47
N LEU A 197 -12.34 -4.65 10.75
CA LEU A 197 -11.05 -4.26 10.17
C LEU A 197 -9.93 -5.20 10.64
N LEU A 198 -9.93 -5.62 11.90
CA LEU A 198 -8.97 -6.60 12.41
C LEU A 198 -9.12 -7.95 11.69
N ALA A 199 -10.34 -8.45 11.60
CA ALA A 199 -10.60 -9.74 10.96
C ALA A 199 -10.16 -9.75 9.49
N ILE A 200 -10.49 -8.70 8.71
CA ILE A 200 -10.11 -8.66 7.29
C ILE A 200 -8.59 -8.55 7.07
N ILE A 201 -7.83 -7.89 7.95
CA ILE A 201 -6.36 -7.84 7.87
C ILE A 201 -5.78 -9.26 7.85
N PHE A 202 -6.32 -10.15 8.69
CA PHE A 202 -5.89 -11.55 8.73
C PHE A 202 -6.40 -12.35 7.53
N LEU A 203 -7.66 -12.18 7.13
CA LEU A 203 -8.24 -12.89 5.99
C LEU A 203 -7.54 -12.54 4.67
N LEU A 204 -7.04 -11.31 4.51
CA LEU A 204 -6.22 -10.90 3.38
C LEU A 204 -4.82 -11.55 3.38
N SER A 205 -4.41 -12.18 4.49
CA SER A 205 -3.23 -13.06 4.59
C SER A 205 -1.91 -12.47 4.06
N SER A 206 -1.75 -11.14 4.10
CA SER A 206 -0.48 -10.50 3.73
C SER A 206 0.53 -10.63 4.86
N LYS A 207 1.46 -11.58 4.75
CA LYS A 207 2.44 -11.92 5.81
C LYS A 207 3.18 -10.69 6.33
N ASN A 208 3.74 -9.88 5.44
CA ASN A 208 4.48 -8.67 5.82
C ASN A 208 3.59 -7.65 6.54
N ILE A 209 2.37 -7.43 6.03
CA ILE A 209 1.45 -6.46 6.65
C ILE A 209 0.96 -6.96 8.01
N ILE A 210 0.66 -8.27 8.17
CA ILE A 210 0.27 -8.84 9.46
C ILE A 210 1.38 -8.62 10.51
N VAL A 211 2.65 -8.92 10.16
CA VAL A 211 3.78 -8.73 11.08
C VAL A 211 3.98 -7.25 11.41
N THR A 212 3.98 -6.38 10.41
CA THR A 212 4.15 -4.93 10.61
C THR A 212 3.00 -4.34 11.43
N PHE A 213 1.76 -4.75 11.15
CA PHE A 213 0.57 -4.36 11.90
C PHE A 213 0.66 -4.81 13.36
N ALA A 214 1.10 -6.05 13.62
CA ALA A 214 1.30 -6.56 14.96
C ALA A 214 2.34 -5.74 15.74
N ILE A 215 3.49 -5.45 15.13
CA ILE A 215 4.52 -4.60 15.71
C ILE A 215 3.95 -3.20 16.03
N LEU A 216 3.25 -2.58 15.09
CA LEU A 216 2.64 -1.27 15.27
C LEU A 216 1.62 -1.27 16.41
N LEU A 217 0.82 -2.32 16.54
CA LEU A 217 -0.16 -2.42 17.62
C LEU A 217 0.52 -2.56 19.00
N VAL A 218 1.61 -3.32 19.07
CA VAL A 218 2.43 -3.41 20.29
C VAL A 218 3.03 -2.02 20.64
N LEU A 219 3.61 -1.33 19.66
CA LEU A 219 4.15 0.02 19.85
C LEU A 219 3.07 1.01 20.29
N TYR A 220 1.85 0.91 19.75
CA TYR A 220 0.72 1.71 20.19
C TYR A 220 0.41 1.53 21.67
N PHE A 221 0.31 0.27 22.12
CA PHE A 221 0.01 -0.02 23.53
C PHE A 221 1.15 0.36 24.48
N ILE A 222 2.40 0.34 24.02
CA ILE A 222 3.56 0.71 24.86
C ILE A 222 3.70 2.22 24.97
N PHE A 223 3.68 2.96 23.85
CA PHE A 223 4.15 4.33 23.78
C PHE A 223 3.05 5.39 23.60
N TYR A 224 1.90 5.03 23.01
CA TYR A 224 0.91 6.04 22.61
C TYR A 224 -0.36 6.07 23.47
N ILE A 225 -0.74 4.93 24.06
CA ILE A 225 -1.94 4.87 24.90
C ILE A 225 -1.62 5.13 26.36
N LYS A 226 -2.37 6.03 26.99
CA LYS A 226 -2.26 6.32 28.42
C LYS A 226 -3.26 5.46 29.20
N ILE A 227 -2.89 4.24 29.52
CA ILE A 227 -3.66 3.30 30.35
C ILE A 227 -2.79 2.72 31.46
N SER A 228 -3.41 2.17 32.50
CA SER A 228 -2.69 1.51 33.59
C SER A 228 -1.86 0.32 33.07
N LYS A 229 -0.75 0.02 33.74
CA LYS A 229 0.14 -1.11 33.40
C LYS A 229 -0.65 -2.43 33.31
N ARG A 230 -1.59 -2.67 34.24
CA ARG A 230 -2.43 -3.87 34.27
C ARG A 230 -3.31 -3.99 33.00
N MET A 231 -3.95 -2.92 32.59
CA MET A 231 -4.77 -2.90 31.36
C MET A 231 -3.92 -3.06 30.10
N ARG A 232 -2.73 -2.47 30.07
CA ARG A 232 -1.79 -2.61 28.94
C ARG A 232 -1.39 -4.08 28.76
N VAL A 233 -0.95 -4.74 29.83
CA VAL A 233 -0.56 -6.14 29.81
C VAL A 233 -1.74 -7.03 29.38
N ARG A 234 -2.92 -6.80 29.95
CA ARG A 234 -4.14 -7.55 29.55
C ARG A 234 -4.42 -7.42 28.05
N ASN A 235 -4.39 -6.18 27.50
CA ASN A 235 -4.68 -5.95 26.08
C ASN A 235 -3.63 -6.61 25.18
N LEU A 236 -2.35 -6.60 25.58
CA LEU A 236 -1.29 -7.29 24.85
C LEU A 236 -1.49 -8.82 24.88
N ILE A 237 -1.85 -9.39 26.04
CA ILE A 237 -2.14 -10.84 26.16
C ILE A 237 -3.32 -11.22 25.26
N VAL A 238 -4.41 -10.45 25.29
CA VAL A 238 -5.59 -10.70 24.44
C VAL A 238 -5.20 -10.64 22.97
N PHE A 239 -4.39 -9.64 22.58
CA PHE A 239 -3.93 -9.52 21.20
C PHE A 239 -3.03 -10.70 20.77
N ILE A 240 -2.09 -11.12 21.61
CA ILE A 240 -1.24 -12.28 21.36
C ILE A 240 -2.10 -13.55 21.25
N ALA A 241 -3.11 -13.73 22.10
CA ALA A 241 -4.03 -14.87 22.01
C ALA A 241 -4.81 -14.86 20.67
N ILE A 242 -5.26 -13.69 20.20
CA ILE A 242 -5.88 -13.55 18.87
C ILE A 242 -4.89 -13.94 17.76
N LEU A 243 -3.64 -13.44 17.80
CA LEU A 243 -2.62 -13.79 16.80
C LEU A 243 -2.37 -15.30 16.73
N ILE A 244 -2.26 -15.94 17.89
CA ILE A 244 -2.08 -17.40 17.99
C ILE A 244 -3.29 -18.11 17.39
N SER A 245 -4.51 -17.71 17.76
CA SER A 245 -5.75 -18.33 17.26
C SER A 245 -5.88 -18.21 15.74
N VAL A 246 -5.54 -17.07 15.18
CA VAL A 246 -5.53 -16.84 13.71
C VAL A 246 -4.48 -17.72 13.03
N GLY A 247 -3.33 -17.96 13.66
CA GLY A 247 -2.29 -18.86 13.16
C GLY A 247 -2.75 -20.31 12.96
N PHE A 248 -3.84 -20.73 13.61
CA PHE A 248 -4.44 -22.05 13.41
C PHE A 248 -5.48 -22.10 12.27
N LEU A 249 -5.86 -20.97 11.67
CA LEU A 249 -6.74 -20.98 10.49
C LEU A 249 -6.01 -21.61 9.30
N GLY A 250 -6.55 -22.71 8.76
CA GLY A 250 -5.88 -23.59 7.79
C GLY A 250 -5.22 -22.84 6.64
N LYS A 251 -5.96 -22.00 5.92
CA LYS A 251 -5.44 -21.23 4.76
C LYS A 251 -4.33 -20.24 5.13
N ILE A 252 -4.39 -19.62 6.30
CA ILE A 252 -3.33 -18.71 6.78
C ILE A 252 -2.11 -19.53 7.16
N ARG A 253 -2.32 -20.61 7.93
CA ARG A 253 -1.27 -21.53 8.36
C ARG A 253 -0.51 -22.12 7.17
N GLU A 254 -1.20 -22.65 6.16
CA GLU A 254 -0.61 -23.21 4.93
C GLU A 254 0.39 -22.22 4.28
N ARG A 255 0.02 -20.94 4.15
CA ARG A 255 0.89 -19.94 3.57
C ARG A 255 2.16 -19.63 4.38
N PHE A 256 2.07 -19.72 5.71
CA PHE A 256 3.25 -19.58 6.57
C PHE A 256 4.10 -20.84 6.57
N MET A 257 3.46 -22.03 6.55
CA MET A 257 4.17 -23.33 6.54
C MET A 257 4.97 -23.53 5.25
N ILE A 258 4.42 -23.20 4.07
CA ILE A 258 5.18 -23.26 2.81
C ILE A 258 6.48 -22.45 2.90
N GLU A 259 6.44 -21.24 3.47
CA GLU A 259 7.66 -20.43 3.66
C GLU A 259 8.63 -21.06 4.66
N TYR A 260 8.10 -21.62 5.76
CA TYR A 260 8.93 -22.25 6.78
C TYR A 260 9.62 -23.50 6.22
N GLU A 261 8.87 -24.43 5.63
CA GLU A 261 9.36 -25.68 5.09
C GLU A 261 10.36 -25.47 3.94
N SER A 262 10.05 -24.54 3.03
CA SER A 262 10.94 -24.21 1.92
C SER A 262 12.28 -23.61 2.36
N ASN A 263 12.38 -23.07 3.59
CA ASN A 263 13.61 -22.52 4.13
C ASN A 263 14.40 -23.51 4.98
N MET A 264 13.76 -24.60 5.45
CA MET A 264 14.41 -25.66 6.24
C MET A 264 15.14 -26.67 5.37
N SER A 265 14.62 -26.95 4.18
CA SER A 265 15.24 -27.89 3.24
C SER A 265 14.98 -27.48 1.79
N ASP A 266 15.95 -27.80 0.92
CA ASP A 266 15.84 -27.51 -0.52
C ASP A 266 14.84 -28.46 -1.19
N SER A 267 14.14 -27.94 -2.19
CA SER A 267 13.25 -28.73 -3.07
C SER A 267 12.18 -29.55 -2.34
N THR A 268 11.57 -28.97 -1.30
CA THR A 268 10.42 -29.58 -0.61
C THR A 268 9.22 -29.67 -1.56
N VAL A 269 8.45 -30.76 -1.48
CA VAL A 269 7.24 -30.91 -2.29
C VAL A 269 6.19 -29.92 -1.78
N ASN A 270 5.54 -29.23 -2.72
CA ASN A 270 4.42 -28.35 -2.42
C ASN A 270 3.10 -29.11 -2.56
N ASP A 271 2.63 -29.72 -1.49
CA ASP A 271 1.41 -30.54 -1.49
C ASP A 271 0.13 -29.73 -1.78
N VAL A 272 0.16 -28.40 -1.61
CA VAL A 272 -0.99 -27.52 -1.86
C VAL A 272 -1.23 -27.33 -3.36
N ILE A 273 -0.14 -27.28 -4.16
CA ILE A 273 -0.20 -27.00 -5.60
C ILE A 273 -0.07 -28.29 -6.43
N SER A 274 0.60 -29.32 -5.90
CA SER A 274 0.77 -30.61 -6.56
C SER A 274 -0.58 -31.27 -6.81
N LYS A 275 -0.82 -31.74 -8.06
CA LYS A 275 -2.05 -32.43 -8.44
C LYS A 275 -1.70 -33.75 -9.12
N GLY A 276 -2.21 -34.84 -8.60
CA GLY A 276 -1.94 -36.19 -9.13
C GLY A 276 -0.44 -36.49 -9.12
N ASP A 277 0.09 -37.01 -10.23
CA ASP A 277 1.50 -37.37 -10.38
C ASP A 277 2.43 -36.17 -10.64
N ALA A 278 1.88 -35.00 -10.94
CA ALA A 278 2.63 -33.79 -11.20
C ALA A 278 3.09 -33.12 -9.89
N LYS A 279 4.31 -33.44 -9.45
CA LYS A 279 4.93 -32.84 -8.27
C LYS A 279 5.47 -31.45 -8.57
N VAL A 280 5.15 -30.50 -7.71
CA VAL A 280 5.70 -29.12 -7.69
C VAL A 280 6.65 -29.02 -6.51
N TYR A 281 7.82 -28.41 -6.73
CA TYR A 281 8.85 -28.30 -5.72
C TYR A 281 9.04 -26.83 -5.29
N ASN A 282 9.10 -26.59 -3.98
CA ASN A 282 9.39 -25.27 -3.45
C ASN A 282 10.88 -24.96 -3.60
N VAL A 283 11.19 -23.80 -4.15
CA VAL A 283 12.54 -23.25 -4.21
C VAL A 283 12.86 -22.61 -2.85
N SER A 284 13.98 -23.01 -2.23
CA SER A 284 14.46 -22.39 -0.99
C SER A 284 15.12 -21.03 -1.27
N ILE A 285 15.32 -20.21 -0.22
CA ILE A 285 16.09 -18.96 -0.32
C ILE A 285 17.50 -19.22 -0.84
N ARG A 286 18.15 -20.29 -0.37
CA ARG A 286 19.47 -20.69 -0.82
C ARG A 286 19.47 -21.01 -2.32
N GLN A 287 18.54 -21.86 -2.78
CA GLN A 287 18.41 -22.20 -4.20
C GLN A 287 18.12 -20.97 -5.06
N ALA A 288 17.22 -20.09 -4.62
CA ALA A 288 16.92 -18.85 -5.33
C ALA A 288 18.16 -17.97 -5.55
N TRP A 289 19.11 -17.99 -4.61
CA TRP A 289 20.36 -17.22 -4.72
C TRP A 289 21.48 -17.93 -5.48
N THR A 290 21.56 -19.28 -5.41
CA THR A 290 22.77 -20.03 -5.89
C THR A 290 22.54 -20.86 -7.14
N ASN A 291 21.30 -21.30 -7.43
CA ASN A 291 21.08 -22.22 -8.56
C ASN A 291 21.35 -21.51 -9.89
N GLU A 292 22.08 -22.18 -10.76
CA GLU A 292 22.33 -21.72 -12.13
C GLU A 292 21.13 -21.98 -13.07
N LYS A 293 20.30 -22.97 -12.72
CA LYS A 293 19.12 -23.35 -13.50
C LYS A 293 18.01 -23.84 -12.60
N PHE A 294 16.76 -23.62 -13.03
CA PHE A 294 15.55 -24.08 -12.36
C PHE A 294 14.78 -25.04 -13.26
N ARG A 295 13.84 -25.78 -12.68
CA ARG A 295 12.94 -26.68 -13.40
C ARG A 295 11.60 -25.98 -13.69
N LYS A 296 10.91 -26.40 -14.71
CA LYS A 296 9.57 -25.86 -15.04
C LYS A 296 8.51 -26.09 -13.94
N ASN A 297 8.72 -27.08 -13.08
CA ASN A 297 7.87 -27.38 -11.93
C ASN A 297 8.41 -26.83 -10.59
N ASP A 298 9.39 -25.94 -10.63
CA ASP A 298 9.87 -25.22 -9.45
C ASP A 298 8.94 -24.04 -9.16
N PHE A 299 8.42 -24.01 -7.92
CA PHE A 299 7.60 -22.94 -7.39
C PHE A 299 8.40 -22.06 -6.46
N PHE A 300 8.37 -20.76 -6.70
CA PHE A 300 9.02 -19.78 -5.83
C PHE A 300 8.06 -19.29 -4.75
N PRO A 301 8.21 -19.72 -3.47
CA PRO A 301 7.54 -19.06 -2.36
C PRO A 301 7.88 -17.57 -2.31
N GLY A 302 7.02 -16.77 -1.70
CA GLY A 302 7.12 -15.31 -1.81
C GLY A 302 8.47 -14.72 -1.39
N THR A 303 9.14 -15.27 -0.36
CA THR A 303 10.46 -14.81 0.07
C THR A 303 11.56 -15.24 -0.91
N ALA A 304 11.55 -16.52 -1.32
CA ALA A 304 12.52 -17.04 -2.29
C ALA A 304 12.42 -16.28 -3.63
N PHE A 305 11.20 -15.94 -4.08
CA PHE A 305 11.02 -15.16 -5.29
C PHE A 305 11.65 -13.76 -5.19
N ARG A 306 11.50 -13.08 -4.07
CA ARG A 306 12.12 -11.77 -3.86
C ARG A 306 13.65 -11.83 -3.80
N VAL A 307 14.19 -12.90 -3.22
CA VAL A 307 15.64 -13.15 -3.22
C VAL A 307 16.15 -13.39 -4.63
N TYR A 308 15.45 -14.19 -5.44
CA TYR A 308 15.74 -14.39 -6.85
C TYR A 308 15.71 -13.07 -7.63
N GLN A 309 14.67 -12.25 -7.46
CA GLN A 309 14.55 -10.95 -8.10
C GLN A 309 15.66 -9.97 -7.67
N PHE A 310 16.07 -10.00 -6.40
CA PHE A 310 17.20 -9.19 -5.92
C PHE A 310 18.54 -9.67 -6.51
N ARG A 311 18.73 -10.97 -6.69
CA ARG A 311 19.89 -11.54 -7.39
C ARG A 311 19.96 -11.05 -8.84
N ILE A 312 18.86 -11.15 -9.58
CA ILE A 312 18.76 -10.63 -10.96
C ILE A 312 19.10 -9.14 -11.00
N PHE A 313 18.51 -8.35 -10.11
CA PHE A 313 18.82 -6.93 -10.02
C PHE A 313 20.32 -6.67 -9.84
N LYS A 314 20.97 -7.38 -8.91
CA LYS A 314 22.42 -7.26 -8.66
C LYS A 314 23.23 -7.56 -9.93
N GLU A 315 22.89 -8.65 -10.62
CA GLU A 315 23.54 -9.04 -11.87
C GLU A 315 23.35 -7.97 -12.96
N LEU A 316 22.12 -7.52 -13.17
CA LEU A 316 21.80 -6.51 -14.18
C LEU A 316 22.55 -5.20 -13.95
N VAL A 317 22.63 -4.73 -12.70
CA VAL A 317 23.37 -3.51 -12.37
C VAL A 317 24.87 -3.67 -12.60
N THR A 318 25.42 -4.87 -12.34
CA THR A 318 26.84 -5.15 -12.54
C THR A 318 27.21 -5.32 -14.01
N GLU A 319 26.36 -5.99 -14.79
CA GLU A 319 26.61 -6.31 -16.20
C GLU A 319 26.32 -5.15 -17.16
N GLN A 320 25.33 -4.31 -16.88
CA GLN A 320 24.77 -3.34 -17.84
C GLN A 320 25.20 -1.89 -17.59
N ASN A 321 26.04 -1.61 -16.58
CA ASN A 321 26.51 -0.26 -16.21
C ASN A 321 25.36 0.77 -16.01
N VAL A 322 24.24 0.34 -15.46
CA VAL A 322 23.03 1.18 -15.26
C VAL A 322 22.94 1.77 -13.84
N PHE A 323 24.03 1.78 -13.10
CA PHE A 323 24.05 2.24 -11.70
C PHE A 323 23.53 3.67 -11.53
N LEU A 324 23.90 4.60 -12.40
CA LEU A 324 23.48 6.01 -12.29
C LEU A 324 22.11 6.27 -12.86
N THR A 325 21.75 5.69 -14.00
CA THR A 325 20.57 6.06 -14.79
C THR A 325 19.43 5.06 -14.71
N GLY A 326 19.70 3.80 -14.39
CA GLY A 326 18.73 2.72 -14.55
C GLY A 326 18.42 2.44 -16.02
N PHE A 327 17.41 1.60 -16.25
CA PHE A 327 16.92 1.21 -17.59
C PHE A 327 15.88 2.16 -18.19
N GLY A 328 15.37 3.12 -17.42
CA GLY A 328 14.18 3.92 -17.72
C GLY A 328 12.97 3.40 -16.95
N LEU A 329 12.00 4.32 -16.70
CA LEU A 329 10.77 3.97 -15.96
C LEU A 329 10.04 2.82 -16.65
N ASN A 330 9.74 1.76 -15.90
CA ASN A 330 9.03 0.55 -16.36
C ASN A 330 9.73 -0.19 -17.52
N ALA A 331 11.02 0.07 -17.75
CA ALA A 331 11.78 -0.49 -18.87
C ALA A 331 12.70 -1.66 -18.45
N SER A 332 12.64 -2.12 -17.21
CA SER A 332 13.46 -3.25 -16.72
C SER A 332 12.94 -4.64 -17.16
N TYR A 333 11.68 -4.75 -17.60
CA TYR A 333 11.04 -6.02 -17.91
C TYR A 333 11.72 -6.85 -19.01
N PRO A 334 12.18 -6.29 -20.14
CA PRO A 334 12.92 -7.08 -21.14
C PRO A 334 14.16 -7.75 -20.53
N LYS A 335 14.87 -7.07 -19.63
CA LYS A 335 16.05 -7.60 -18.96
C LYS A 335 15.72 -8.67 -17.92
N ILE A 336 14.59 -8.53 -17.20
CA ILE A 336 14.09 -9.57 -16.32
C ILE A 336 13.73 -10.83 -17.13
N ALA A 337 13.07 -10.66 -18.29
CA ALA A 337 12.73 -11.77 -19.16
C ALA A 337 13.96 -12.48 -19.74
N GLU A 338 15.01 -11.76 -20.16
CA GLU A 338 16.30 -12.34 -20.59
C GLU A 338 16.90 -13.22 -19.48
N LYS A 339 16.93 -12.73 -18.24
CA LYS A 339 17.43 -13.49 -17.09
C LYS A 339 16.54 -14.70 -16.76
N ALA A 340 15.23 -14.58 -16.91
CA ALA A 340 14.28 -15.67 -16.72
C ALA A 340 14.58 -16.84 -17.67
N ILE A 341 14.85 -16.54 -18.94
CA ILE A 341 15.24 -17.54 -19.96
C ILE A 341 16.62 -18.12 -19.61
N GLN A 342 17.59 -17.28 -19.23
CA GLN A 342 18.94 -17.71 -18.83
C GLN A 342 18.90 -18.74 -17.70
N TYR A 343 18.00 -18.57 -16.74
CA TYR A 343 17.85 -19.44 -15.56
C TYR A 343 16.85 -20.58 -15.74
N ASP A 344 16.28 -20.77 -16.94
CA ASP A 344 15.25 -21.79 -17.25
C ASP A 344 14.05 -21.78 -16.29
N ILE A 345 13.67 -20.59 -15.78
CA ILE A 345 12.50 -20.51 -14.89
C ILE A 345 11.19 -20.70 -15.67
N TYR A 346 10.14 -21.09 -14.98
CA TYR A 346 8.82 -21.25 -15.58
C TYR A 346 8.34 -19.94 -16.24
N THR A 347 8.16 -20.00 -17.57
CA THR A 347 7.78 -18.84 -18.39
C THR A 347 6.29 -18.74 -18.66
N GLY A 348 5.48 -19.60 -18.04
CA GLY A 348 4.05 -19.62 -18.23
C GLY A 348 3.58 -20.67 -19.23
N ASP A 349 2.27 -20.76 -19.36
CA ASP A 349 1.58 -21.64 -20.32
C ASP A 349 0.46 -20.82 -20.98
N GLU A 350 0.66 -20.43 -22.23
CA GLU A 350 -0.30 -19.64 -22.99
C GLU A 350 -1.61 -20.38 -23.20
N SER A 351 -1.58 -21.74 -23.33
CA SER A 351 -2.77 -22.56 -23.54
C SER A 351 -3.74 -22.53 -22.36
N ASN A 352 -3.20 -22.36 -21.14
CA ASN A 352 -3.95 -22.33 -19.89
C ASN A 352 -4.05 -20.93 -19.27
N ASN A 353 -3.59 -19.89 -19.94
CA ASN A 353 -3.56 -18.50 -19.43
C ASN A 353 -2.78 -18.36 -18.10
N TYR A 354 -1.77 -19.18 -17.86
CA TYR A 354 -0.89 -19.04 -16.70
C TYR A 354 0.30 -18.17 -17.02
N GLU A 355 0.42 -17.05 -16.31
CA GLU A 355 1.58 -16.16 -16.41
C GLU A 355 2.81 -16.79 -15.74
N GLY A 356 3.95 -16.76 -16.43
CA GLY A 356 5.22 -17.15 -15.84
C GLY A 356 5.89 -16.08 -15.00
N TYR A 357 7.07 -16.40 -14.49
CA TYR A 357 7.84 -15.47 -13.64
C TYR A 357 8.55 -14.37 -14.44
N GLN A 358 8.76 -14.53 -15.76
CA GLN A 358 9.43 -13.57 -16.63
C GLN A 358 8.72 -12.21 -16.75
N SER A 359 7.39 -12.19 -16.52
CA SER A 359 6.56 -10.98 -16.59
C SER A 359 6.42 -10.25 -15.24
N LYS A 360 7.03 -10.77 -14.18
CA LYS A 360 6.89 -10.22 -12.83
C LYS A 360 7.95 -9.14 -12.56
N ASN A 361 7.53 -8.07 -11.88
CA ASN A 361 8.45 -7.02 -11.41
C ASN A 361 9.31 -7.50 -10.22
N PHE A 362 10.18 -6.64 -9.71
CA PHE A 362 11.08 -6.99 -8.60
C PHE A 362 10.38 -7.26 -7.27
N HIS A 363 9.08 -6.99 -7.12
CA HIS A 363 8.34 -7.09 -5.85
C HIS A 363 9.07 -6.43 -4.66
N ASN A 364 9.78 -5.35 -4.95
CA ASN A 364 10.49 -4.52 -3.99
C ASN A 364 10.64 -3.12 -4.58
N GLN A 365 10.01 -2.12 -3.98
CA GLN A 365 9.99 -0.76 -4.51
C GLN A 365 11.37 -0.11 -4.52
N TYR A 366 12.23 -0.44 -3.56
CA TYR A 366 13.60 0.09 -3.52
C TYR A 366 14.42 -0.40 -4.71
N VAL A 367 14.35 -1.71 -4.96
CA VAL A 367 14.99 -2.35 -6.10
C VAL A 367 14.40 -1.85 -7.42
N GLN A 368 13.07 -1.73 -7.50
CA GLN A 368 12.39 -1.24 -8.69
C GLN A 368 12.84 0.18 -9.06
N ASN A 369 12.85 1.10 -8.07
CA ASN A 369 13.29 2.47 -8.32
C ASN A 369 14.76 2.55 -8.72
N PHE A 370 15.61 1.69 -8.14
CA PHE A 370 17.02 1.66 -8.51
C PHE A 370 17.21 1.09 -9.92
N ALA A 371 16.57 -0.02 -10.26
CA ALA A 371 16.69 -0.64 -11.58
C ALA A 371 16.20 0.29 -12.71
N GLU A 372 15.13 1.07 -12.45
CA GLU A 372 14.53 1.92 -13.46
C GLU A 372 15.14 3.31 -13.55
N LEU A 373 15.54 3.90 -12.43
CA LEU A 373 15.96 5.31 -12.34
C LEU A 373 17.37 5.48 -11.77
N GLY A 374 18.09 4.39 -11.57
CA GLY A 374 19.43 4.39 -10.98
C GLY A 374 19.44 4.83 -9.52
N VAL A 375 20.65 5.15 -9.05
CA VAL A 375 20.87 5.58 -7.66
C VAL A 375 20.07 6.84 -7.30
N PHE A 376 19.82 7.74 -8.23
CA PHE A 376 19.07 8.97 -7.98
C PHE A 376 17.60 8.70 -7.68
N GLY A 377 16.96 7.79 -8.42
CA GLY A 377 15.58 7.35 -8.13
C GLY A 377 15.47 6.67 -6.76
N PHE A 378 16.43 5.83 -6.43
CA PHE A 378 16.52 5.20 -5.10
C PHE A 378 16.69 6.23 -3.98
N LEU A 379 17.63 7.19 -4.12
CA LEU A 379 17.88 8.21 -3.09
C LEU A 379 16.70 9.15 -2.90
N LEU A 380 15.99 9.52 -3.95
CA LEU A 380 14.75 10.32 -3.85
C LEU A 380 13.66 9.59 -3.08
N LEU A 381 13.46 8.30 -3.37
CA LEU A 381 12.51 7.47 -2.63
C LEU A 381 12.90 7.38 -1.14
N MET A 382 14.18 7.12 -0.86
CA MET A 382 14.69 7.06 0.51
C MET A 382 14.50 8.40 1.25
N ALA A 383 14.79 9.53 0.59
CA ALA A 383 14.57 10.86 1.17
C ALA A 383 13.10 11.08 1.53
N MET A 384 12.16 10.70 0.65
CA MET A 384 10.72 10.80 0.93
C MET A 384 10.33 9.98 2.16
N LEU A 385 10.78 8.73 2.26
CA LEU A 385 10.48 7.86 3.40
C LEU A 385 11.10 8.38 4.71
N LEU A 386 12.34 8.84 4.67
CA LEU A 386 13.02 9.39 5.85
C LEU A 386 12.38 10.71 6.33
N ILE A 387 12.00 11.60 5.41
CA ILE A 387 11.27 12.83 5.73
C ILE A 387 9.93 12.48 6.38
N ASN A 388 9.20 11.54 5.80
CA ASN A 388 7.90 11.10 6.31
C ASN A 388 8.04 10.50 7.72
N LEU A 389 9.01 9.63 7.94
CA LEU A 389 9.29 9.02 9.24
C LEU A 389 9.70 10.05 10.29
N ARG A 390 10.63 10.97 9.94
CA ARG A 390 11.04 12.07 10.83
C ARG A 390 9.85 12.94 11.25
N ASN A 391 8.99 13.29 10.31
CA ASN A 391 7.81 14.12 10.59
C ASN A 391 6.75 13.35 11.39
N ALA A 392 6.61 12.04 11.18
CA ALA A 392 5.76 11.19 11.98
C ALA A 392 6.17 11.15 13.46
N PHE A 393 7.47 11.04 13.74
CA PHE A 393 7.98 11.15 15.12
C PHE A 393 7.72 12.53 15.73
N LYS A 394 7.90 13.61 14.94
CA LYS A 394 7.68 14.99 15.42
C LYS A 394 6.22 15.30 15.69
N SER A 395 5.31 14.81 14.86
CA SER A 395 3.87 15.05 15.00
C SER A 395 3.25 14.36 16.22
N LYS A 396 3.88 13.28 16.70
CA LYS A 396 3.34 12.38 17.74
C LYS A 396 1.96 11.80 17.37
N ASP A 397 1.58 11.87 16.09
CA ASP A 397 0.35 11.26 15.58
C ASP A 397 0.61 9.81 15.22
N PHE A 398 -0.08 8.89 15.91
CA PHE A 398 0.12 7.47 15.68
C PHE A 398 -0.32 7.00 14.29
N VAL A 399 -1.33 7.63 13.68
CA VAL A 399 -1.77 7.27 12.31
C VAL A 399 -0.70 7.65 11.30
N HIS A 400 -0.07 8.82 11.47
CA HIS A 400 1.08 9.23 10.65
C HIS A 400 2.27 8.27 10.83
N PHE A 401 2.58 7.91 12.09
CA PHE A 401 3.65 6.96 12.40
C PHE A 401 3.38 5.57 11.79
N ALA A 402 2.15 5.07 11.91
CA ALA A 402 1.74 3.81 11.32
C ALA A 402 1.86 3.84 9.78
N PHE A 403 1.44 4.94 9.13
CA PHE A 403 1.61 5.11 7.69
C PHE A 403 3.09 5.06 7.30
N ALA A 404 3.97 5.77 8.02
CA ALA A 404 5.40 5.78 7.71
C ALA A 404 6.03 4.38 7.79
N ILE A 405 5.75 3.64 8.86
CA ILE A 405 6.30 2.29 9.06
C ILE A 405 5.70 1.29 8.06
N LEU A 406 4.38 1.36 7.81
CA LEU A 406 3.73 0.49 6.82
C LEU A 406 4.32 0.69 5.42
N MET A 407 4.58 1.93 4.99
CA MET A 407 5.17 2.19 3.68
C MET A 407 6.61 1.68 3.59
N ILE A 408 7.45 1.91 4.61
CA ILE A 408 8.82 1.39 4.65
C ILE A 408 8.83 -0.13 4.55
N SER A 409 7.97 -0.81 5.32
CA SER A 409 7.89 -2.27 5.31
C SER A 409 7.27 -2.84 4.04
N LEU A 410 6.21 -2.22 3.52
CA LEU A 410 5.55 -2.65 2.30
C LEU A 410 6.50 -2.60 1.10
N PHE A 411 7.28 -1.53 0.98
CA PHE A 411 8.21 -1.33 -0.12
C PHE A 411 9.35 -2.36 -0.16
N LEU A 412 9.62 -3.07 0.93
CA LEU A 412 10.53 -4.22 0.93
C LEU A 412 9.95 -5.45 0.21
N THR A 413 8.63 -5.53 0.08
CA THR A 413 7.96 -6.74 -0.40
C THR A 413 7.04 -6.54 -1.59
N GLU A 414 6.82 -5.29 -2.00
CA GLU A 414 5.96 -4.94 -3.13
C GLU A 414 6.48 -3.71 -3.89
N SER A 415 6.38 -3.74 -5.21
CA SER A 415 6.54 -2.56 -6.07
C SER A 415 5.22 -1.76 -6.06
N PHE A 416 4.93 -1.15 -4.91
CA PHE A 416 3.62 -0.54 -4.62
C PHE A 416 3.32 0.67 -5.51
N LEU A 417 4.34 1.48 -5.80
CA LEU A 417 4.22 2.66 -6.66
C LEU A 417 4.13 2.31 -8.16
N TRP A 418 4.26 1.03 -8.53
CA TRP A 418 4.08 0.58 -9.90
C TRP A 418 2.60 0.62 -10.37
N ARG A 419 1.66 0.74 -9.44
CA ARG A 419 0.22 0.79 -9.72
C ARG A 419 -0.36 2.15 -9.35
N GLN A 420 -1.16 2.76 -10.22
CA GLN A 420 -1.81 4.05 -9.99
C GLN A 420 -2.44 4.18 -8.58
N ARG A 421 -3.15 3.15 -8.10
CA ARG A 421 -3.75 3.18 -6.74
C ARG A 421 -2.70 3.33 -5.63
N GLY A 422 -1.57 2.65 -5.77
CA GLY A 422 -0.45 2.78 -4.83
C GLY A 422 0.16 4.16 -4.85
N VAL A 423 0.37 4.70 -6.05
CA VAL A 423 0.91 6.06 -6.24
C VAL A 423 -0.02 7.10 -5.61
N VAL A 424 -1.31 7.05 -5.93
CA VAL A 424 -2.32 7.99 -5.38
C VAL A 424 -2.38 7.89 -3.86
N PHE A 425 -2.46 6.67 -3.31
CA PHE A 425 -2.52 6.45 -1.88
C PHE A 425 -1.28 7.00 -1.16
N PHE A 426 -0.09 6.59 -1.62
CA PHE A 426 1.16 7.03 -1.01
C PHE A 426 1.31 8.55 -1.09
N THR A 427 1.14 9.13 -2.27
CA THR A 427 1.40 10.55 -2.50
C THR A 427 0.40 11.42 -1.73
N LEU A 428 -0.87 11.01 -1.67
CA LEU A 428 -1.89 11.80 -0.98
C LEU A 428 -1.67 11.79 0.53
N PHE A 429 -1.43 10.62 1.14
CA PHE A 429 -1.10 10.54 2.56
C PHE A 429 0.24 11.21 2.88
N TYR A 430 1.25 11.04 2.02
CA TYR A 430 2.51 11.74 2.14
C TYR A 430 2.31 13.26 2.19
N CYS A 431 1.57 13.82 1.23
CA CYS A 431 1.28 15.25 1.19
C CYS A 431 0.43 15.71 2.38
N LEU A 432 -0.60 14.95 2.74
CA LEU A 432 -1.48 15.27 3.88
C LEU A 432 -0.71 15.39 5.19
N PHE A 433 0.20 14.44 5.45
CA PHE A 433 0.98 14.42 6.69
C PHE A 433 2.17 15.37 6.68
N ASN A 434 2.79 15.62 5.53
CA ASN A 434 4.02 16.41 5.43
C ASN A 434 3.79 17.86 4.98
N SER A 435 2.55 18.26 4.67
CA SER A 435 2.18 19.65 4.42
C SER A 435 2.09 20.46 5.70
N LYS A 436 2.42 21.76 5.59
CA LYS A 436 2.27 22.71 6.70
C LYS A 436 0.81 22.81 7.14
N ASN A 437 0.60 23.00 8.44
CA ASN A 437 -0.71 23.32 8.98
C ASN A 437 -1.00 24.80 8.81
N LEU A 438 -2.26 25.14 8.55
CA LEU A 438 -2.73 26.50 8.69
C LEU A 438 -2.73 26.84 10.21
N ILE A 439 -1.89 27.79 10.60
CA ILE A 439 -1.90 28.31 11.96
C ILE A 439 -3.18 29.12 12.10
N LYS A 440 -4.10 28.71 12.97
CA LYS A 440 -5.21 29.58 13.38
C LYS A 440 -4.56 30.83 13.97
N ALA A 441 -4.83 31.98 13.37
CA ALA A 441 -4.49 33.24 14.05
C ALA A 441 -5.20 33.17 15.40
N ASN A 442 -4.42 33.13 16.50
CA ASN A 442 -4.99 33.31 17.81
C ASN A 442 -5.64 34.68 17.77
N ASN A 443 -6.95 34.77 17.97
CA ASN A 443 -7.62 35.99 18.34
C ASN A 443 -7.13 36.38 19.74
N THR A 444 -5.91 36.88 19.79
CA THR A 444 -5.42 37.72 20.90
C THR A 444 -5.79 39.15 20.56
N ASN A 445 -7.08 39.42 20.65
CA ASN A 445 -7.62 40.75 20.84
C ASN A 445 -8.84 40.59 21.75
N LEU A 446 -8.60 40.69 23.04
CA LEU A 446 -9.42 41.43 24.02
C LEU A 446 -8.74 41.34 25.38
#